data_853cfa3dc00f9566434fa12a203b86f6
#
_entry.id   853cfa3dc00f9566434fa12a203b86f6
#
_cell.length_a   1.000
_cell.length_b   1.000
_cell.length_c   1.000
_cell.angle_alpha   90.00
_cell.angle_beta   90.00
_cell.angle_gamma   90.00
#
_symmetry.space_group_name_H-M   'P 1'
#
loop_
_entity.id
_entity.type
_entity.pdbx_description
1 polymer ?
#
loop_
_entity_poly.entity_id
_entity_poly.type
_entity_poly.pdbx_seq_one_letter_code
_entity_poly.pdbx_strand_id
1 'polypeptide(L)'
;MSNEELFSYCCQYLEDILTYEESRSMGIDGFHKYVKEHIVPIPKSELVIGKEYPGHCRNSGKAIWNGETFQYMRTKFGCKFLEEINHYEDDNGYDVFVPIKEI
;
A
#
# COMPACT_ATOMS: atom_id res chain seq x y z
N MET A 1 6.33 3.58 12.02
CA MET A 1 6.61 4.18 10.69
C MET A 1 6.37 5.67 10.75
N SER A 2 7.28 6.46 10.20
CA SER A 2 7.14 7.92 10.20
C SER A 2 6.13 8.40 9.17
N ASN A 3 5.66 9.65 9.34
CA ASN A 3 4.73 10.25 8.38
C ASN A 3 5.37 10.40 6.99
N GLU A 4 6.67 10.63 6.93
CA GLU A 4 7.41 10.72 5.66
C GLU A 4 7.45 9.38 4.94
N GLU A 5 7.64 8.29 5.67
CA GLU A 5 7.61 6.94 5.11
C GLU A 5 6.21 6.59 4.61
N LEU A 6 5.16 6.89 5.38
CA LEU A 6 3.78 6.69 4.94
C LEU A 6 3.46 7.50 3.70
N PHE A 7 3.91 8.73 3.65
CA PHE A 7 3.73 9.57 2.46
C PHE A 7 4.42 8.98 1.23
N SER A 8 5.62 8.43 1.42
CA SER A 8 6.34 7.74 0.34
C SER A 8 5.56 6.54 -0.19
N TYR A 9 4.97 5.73 0.69
CA TYR A 9 4.12 4.61 0.27
C TYR A 9 2.89 5.07 -0.49
N CYS A 10 2.27 6.16 -0.07
CA CYS A 10 1.13 6.75 -0.77
C CYS A 10 1.51 7.24 -2.17
N CYS A 11 2.68 7.85 -2.31
CA CYS A 11 3.22 8.26 -3.61
C CYS A 11 3.45 7.06 -4.53
N GLN A 12 4.04 5.99 -4.02
CA GLN A 12 4.24 4.75 -4.78
C GLN A 12 2.92 4.15 -5.23
N TYR A 13 1.93 4.12 -4.36
CA TYR A 13 0.60 3.64 -4.71
C TYR A 13 0.01 4.44 -5.87
N LEU A 14 0.07 5.75 -5.82
CA LEU A 14 -0.47 6.59 -6.88
C LEU A 14 0.29 6.40 -8.20
N GLU A 15 1.60 6.28 -8.15
CA GLU A 15 2.41 5.97 -9.33
C GLU A 15 1.99 4.65 -9.99
N ASP A 16 1.67 3.64 -9.19
CA ASP A 16 1.26 2.33 -9.69
C ASP A 16 -0.09 2.34 -10.40
N ILE A 17 -0.99 3.26 -10.03
CA ILE A 17 -2.32 3.34 -10.64
C ILE A 17 -2.44 4.38 -11.75
N LEU A 18 -1.50 5.30 -11.86
CA LEU A 18 -1.48 6.31 -12.93
C LEU A 18 -0.63 5.84 -14.10
N THR A 19 -1.02 6.26 -15.30
CA THR A 19 -0.15 6.11 -16.46
C THR A 19 1.03 7.09 -16.36
N TYR A 20 2.10 6.80 -17.08
CA TYR A 20 3.26 7.67 -17.13
C TYR A 20 2.89 9.10 -17.58
N GLU A 21 2.02 9.21 -18.57
CA GLU A 21 1.56 10.51 -19.08
C GLU A 21 0.76 11.28 -18.05
N GLU A 22 -0.14 10.62 -17.33
CA GLU A 22 -0.94 11.24 -16.28
C GLU A 22 -0.06 11.76 -15.14
N SER A 23 0.86 10.92 -14.69
CA SER A 23 1.82 11.28 -13.65
C SER A 23 2.69 12.47 -14.06
N ARG A 24 3.18 12.46 -15.29
CA ARG A 24 4.03 13.53 -15.82
C ARG A 24 3.28 14.85 -15.98
N SER A 25 2.01 14.81 -16.37
CA SER A 25 1.21 16.03 -16.56
C SER A 25 0.92 16.77 -15.25
N MET A 26 0.91 16.07 -14.14
CA MET A 26 0.70 16.70 -12.82
C MET A 26 1.90 17.54 -12.35
N GLY A 27 3.12 17.17 -12.77
CA GLY A 27 4.34 17.72 -12.20
C GLY A 27 4.56 17.21 -10.75
N ILE A 28 5.76 17.42 -10.22
CA ILE A 28 6.11 16.93 -8.87
C ILE A 28 5.24 17.56 -7.79
N ASP A 29 5.07 18.87 -7.83
CA ASP A 29 4.31 19.60 -6.82
C ASP A 29 2.82 19.24 -6.86
N GLY A 30 2.24 19.14 -8.05
CA GLY A 30 0.85 18.73 -8.24
C GLY A 30 0.60 17.28 -7.80
N PHE A 31 1.54 16.39 -8.09
CA PHE A 31 1.49 14.99 -7.66
C PHE A 31 1.51 14.88 -6.12
N HIS A 32 2.44 15.56 -5.46
CA HIS A 32 2.52 15.55 -4.00
C HIS A 32 1.28 16.16 -3.35
N LYS A 33 0.75 17.23 -3.93
CA LYS A 33 -0.48 17.84 -3.44
C LYS A 33 -1.67 16.88 -3.54
N TYR A 34 -1.80 16.20 -4.68
CA TYR A 34 -2.86 15.22 -4.88
C TYR A 34 -2.78 14.10 -3.84
N VAL A 35 -1.59 13.55 -3.63
CA VAL A 35 -1.38 12.50 -2.64
C VAL A 35 -1.80 12.96 -1.25
N LYS A 36 -1.37 14.14 -0.83
CA LYS A 36 -1.73 14.68 0.49
C LYS A 36 -3.23 14.89 0.68
N GLU A 37 -3.93 15.27 -0.38
CA GLU A 37 -5.36 15.60 -0.32
C GLU A 37 -6.28 14.41 -0.52
N HIS A 38 -5.85 13.39 -1.26
CA HIS A 38 -6.74 12.32 -1.75
C HIS A 38 -6.31 10.91 -1.40
N ILE A 39 -5.06 10.68 -1.03
CA ILE A 39 -4.53 9.34 -0.78
C ILE A 39 -4.19 9.20 0.70
N VAL A 40 -4.81 8.22 1.36
CA VAL A 40 -4.58 8.03 2.79
C VAL A 40 -4.33 6.55 3.11
N PRO A 41 -3.43 6.26 4.06
CA PRO A 41 -3.30 4.91 4.57
C PRO A 41 -4.51 4.55 5.44
N ILE A 42 -4.87 3.27 5.46
CA ILE A 42 -6.01 2.78 6.24
C ILE A 42 -5.50 2.27 7.58
N PRO A 43 -5.97 2.84 8.70
CA PRO A 43 -5.58 2.34 10.02
C PRO A 43 -6.18 0.97 10.29
N LYS A 44 -5.54 0.20 11.15
CA LYS A 44 -5.95 -1.16 11.49
C LYS A 44 -7.40 -1.25 11.97
N SER A 45 -7.87 -0.24 12.70
CA SER A 45 -9.22 -0.19 13.23
C SER A 45 -10.32 -0.12 12.16
N GLU A 46 -9.99 0.28 10.95
CA GLU A 46 -10.95 0.38 9.85
C GLU A 46 -10.92 -0.84 8.91
N LEU A 47 -10.06 -1.82 9.18
CA LEU A 47 -9.93 -3.00 8.33
C LEU A 47 -11.04 -4.02 8.59
N VAL A 48 -11.50 -4.66 7.53
CA VAL A 48 -12.53 -5.71 7.58
C VAL A 48 -11.88 -7.06 7.28
N ILE A 49 -12.10 -8.03 8.16
CA ILE A 49 -11.55 -9.38 8.00
C ILE A 49 -12.09 -10.03 6.72
N GLY A 50 -11.20 -10.59 5.94
CA GLY A 50 -11.54 -11.25 4.68
C GLY A 50 -11.62 -10.32 3.47
N LYS A 51 -11.48 -9.02 3.67
CA LYS A 51 -11.50 -8.05 2.57
C LYS A 51 -10.11 -7.87 1.98
N GLU A 52 -10.03 -7.80 0.66
CA GLU A 52 -8.80 -7.45 -0.05
C GLU A 52 -8.65 -5.94 -0.13
N TYR A 53 -7.48 -5.46 0.19
CA TYR A 53 -7.16 -4.03 0.17
C TYR A 53 -6.05 -3.74 -0.82
N PRO A 54 -6.20 -2.69 -1.63
CA PRO A 54 -5.06 -2.18 -2.39
C PRO A 54 -4.12 -1.44 -1.45
N GLY A 55 -2.86 -1.37 -1.84
CA GLY A 55 -1.88 -0.66 -1.04
C GLY A 55 -0.49 -0.86 -1.59
N HIS A 56 0.51 -0.80 -0.74
CA HIS A 56 1.89 -0.98 -1.17
C HIS A 56 2.68 -1.77 -0.15
N CYS A 57 3.44 -2.74 -0.67
CA CYS A 57 4.53 -3.39 0.03
C CYS A 57 5.59 -3.79 -0.99
N ARG A 58 6.70 -4.33 -0.49
CA ARG A 58 7.84 -4.70 -1.34
C ARG A 58 7.47 -5.67 -2.47
N ASN A 59 6.53 -6.57 -2.25
CA ASN A 59 6.26 -7.70 -3.13
C ASN A 59 4.84 -7.74 -3.72
N SER A 60 3.95 -6.86 -3.30
CA SER A 60 2.57 -6.91 -3.75
C SER A 60 1.88 -5.55 -3.66
N GLY A 61 0.93 -5.32 -4.57
CA GLY A 61 0.08 -4.13 -4.55
C GLY A 61 -1.27 -4.35 -3.89
N LYS A 62 -1.57 -5.56 -3.40
CA LYS A 62 -2.83 -5.87 -2.72
C LYS A 62 -2.67 -7.09 -1.82
N ALA A 63 -3.45 -7.13 -0.75
CA ALA A 63 -3.44 -8.22 0.20
C ALA A 63 -4.78 -8.32 0.93
N ILE A 64 -5.06 -9.49 1.49
CA ILE A 64 -6.29 -9.77 2.23
C ILE A 64 -6.01 -9.69 3.73
N TRP A 65 -6.84 -8.96 4.46
CA TRP A 65 -6.74 -8.86 5.90
C TRP A 65 -7.40 -10.05 6.58
N ASN A 66 -6.67 -10.76 7.43
CA ASN A 66 -7.19 -11.94 8.16
C ASN A 66 -7.57 -11.67 9.62
N GLY A 67 -7.44 -10.42 10.07
CA GLY A 67 -7.67 -10.03 11.46
C GLY A 67 -6.38 -9.81 12.26
N GLU A 68 -5.27 -10.34 11.80
CA GLU A 68 -3.96 -10.21 12.45
C GLU A 68 -2.88 -9.73 11.50
N THR A 69 -2.84 -10.29 10.29
CA THR A 69 -1.85 -9.96 9.26
C THR A 69 -2.52 -9.85 7.91
N PHE A 70 -1.78 -9.32 6.94
CA PHE A 70 -2.17 -9.35 5.54
C PHE A 70 -1.61 -10.61 4.88
N GLN A 71 -2.41 -11.21 4.01
CA GLN A 71 -2.02 -12.40 3.26
C GLN A 71 -2.09 -12.11 1.77
N TYR A 72 -1.07 -12.54 1.03
CA TYR A 72 -1.03 -12.43 -0.42
C TYR A 72 -0.29 -13.60 -1.04
N MET A 73 -0.62 -13.89 -2.30
CA MET A 73 0.04 -14.96 -3.05
C MET A 73 1.28 -14.42 -3.75
N ARG A 74 2.38 -15.11 -3.56
CA ARG A 74 3.64 -14.80 -4.22
C ARG A 74 4.08 -15.98 -5.07
N THR A 75 4.54 -15.72 -6.29
CA THR A 75 5.11 -16.76 -7.15
C THR A 75 6.63 -16.68 -7.07
N LYS A 76 7.25 -17.81 -6.71
CA LYS A 76 8.70 -17.95 -6.63
C LYS A 76 9.11 -19.32 -7.17
N PHE A 77 10.05 -19.33 -8.12
CA PHE A 77 10.51 -20.55 -8.77
C PHE A 77 9.38 -21.40 -9.38
N GLY A 78 8.36 -20.76 -9.96
CA GLY A 78 7.22 -21.44 -10.55
C GLY A 78 6.18 -21.98 -9.56
N CYS A 79 6.41 -21.82 -8.27
CA CYS A 79 5.48 -22.23 -7.21
C CYS A 79 4.80 -21.02 -6.59
N LYS A 80 3.54 -21.19 -6.20
CA LYS A 80 2.78 -20.15 -5.49
C LYS A 80 2.86 -20.40 -3.99
N PHE A 81 3.19 -19.33 -3.26
CA PHE A 81 3.25 -19.36 -1.80
C PHE A 81 2.29 -18.34 -1.23
N LEU A 82 1.65 -18.70 -0.13
CA LEU A 82 0.90 -17.74 0.67
C LEU A 82 1.89 -17.08 1.64
N GLU A 83 2.08 -15.78 1.49
CA GLU A 83 2.93 -15.01 2.41
C GLU A 83 2.07 -14.15 3.32
N GLU A 84 2.57 -13.94 4.54
CA GLU A 84 1.94 -13.06 5.52
C GLU A 84 2.86 -11.88 5.79
N ILE A 85 2.25 -10.70 5.98
CA ILE A 85 2.98 -9.47 6.22
C ILE A 85 2.17 -8.62 7.22
N ASN A 86 2.87 -7.95 8.12
CA ASN A 86 2.22 -7.15 9.16
C ASN A 86 1.66 -5.84 8.63
N HIS A 87 0.63 -5.35 9.31
CA HIS A 87 0.13 -4.00 9.10
C HIS A 87 1.20 -2.98 9.56
N TYR A 88 1.27 -1.84 8.92
CA TYR A 88 2.29 -0.84 9.20
C TYR A 88 2.26 -0.29 10.63
N GLU A 89 1.13 -0.41 11.35
CA GLU A 89 1.04 -0.01 12.75
C GLU A 89 1.63 -1.05 13.70
N ASP A 90 1.72 -2.31 13.27
CA ASP A 90 2.18 -3.42 14.11
C ASP A 90 3.70 -3.63 14.07
N ASP A 91 4.37 -3.08 13.08
CA ASP A 91 5.80 -3.27 12.91
C ASP A 91 6.44 -2.02 12.31
N ASN A 92 7.63 -1.69 12.80
CA ASN A 92 8.45 -0.60 12.24
C ASN A 92 9.48 -1.11 11.23
N GLY A 93 9.40 -2.38 10.86
CA GLY A 93 10.35 -3.01 9.97
C GLY A 93 10.11 -2.74 8.50
N TYR A 94 10.92 -3.40 7.69
CA TYR A 94 10.92 -3.29 6.23
C TYR A 94 9.73 -3.95 5.57
N ASP A 95 9.21 -5.00 6.20
CA ASP A 95 8.19 -5.85 5.60
C ASP A 95 6.84 -5.58 6.23
N VAL A 96 6.25 -4.45 5.86
CA VAL A 96 4.89 -4.11 6.26
C VAL A 96 4.06 -3.80 5.03
N PHE A 97 2.76 -4.08 5.12
CA PHE A 97 1.79 -3.69 4.12
C PHE A 97 1.10 -2.41 4.56
N VAL A 98 1.07 -1.44 3.68
CA VAL A 98 0.35 -0.19 3.92
C VAL A 98 -0.90 -0.22 3.04
N PRO A 99 -2.08 -0.56 3.60
CA PRO A 99 -3.32 -0.49 2.85
C PRO A 99 -3.66 0.98 2.61
N ILE A 100 -4.08 1.29 1.40
CA ILE A 100 -4.28 2.69 0.96
C ILE A 100 -5.63 2.82 0.29
N LYS A 101 -6.29 3.95 0.51
CA LYS A 101 -7.54 4.29 -0.17
C LYS A 101 -7.50 5.72 -0.67
N GLU A 102 -8.33 5.99 -1.66
CA GLU A 102 -8.62 7.34 -2.11
C GLU A 102 -9.83 7.88 -1.35
N ILE A 103 -9.75 9.13 -0.97
CA ILE A 103 -10.87 9.85 -0.34
C ILE A 103 -11.43 10.92 -1.26
#